data_fe91fa977b00b28c72be1aad5c06c03c
#
_entry.id   fe91fa977b00b28c72be1aad5c06c03c
#
_cell.length_a   1.000
_cell.length_b   1.000
_cell.length_c   1.000
_cell.angle_alpha   90.00
_cell.angle_beta   90.00
_cell.angle_gamma   90.00
#
_symmetry.space_group_name_H-M   'P 1'
#
loop_
_entity.id
_entity.type
_entity.pdbx_description
1 polymer ?
#
loop_
_entity_poly.entity_id
_entity_poly.type
_entity_poly.pdbx_seq_one_letter_code
_entity_poly.pdbx_strand_id
1 'polypeptide(L)'
;MRSNNRLHPLTLSVTALAFAGLMAGCTGMSPGSGKAFTGMKVTSSAFGDNGVIPADYAGAGDCGGKNVSLPVAWSNLPAKTKSVAVLVFDPDGAAGLGVSHWVAYNIAAERGELKAGEGQAGSNFNFTMGPNVAGAPAYRGMCPPVGDRPHHYVMTVVATDFAPGSLPAGLARDALLAALKGHALGGQSVVGLYSR
;
A
#
# COMPACT_ATOMS: atom_id res chain seq x y z
N MET A 1 -84.92 -41.06 23.54
CA MET A 1 -83.49 -41.01 23.98
C MET A 1 -82.84 -39.76 23.40
N ARG A 2 -82.68 -38.69 24.18
CA ARG A 2 -82.07 -37.46 23.79
C ARG A 2 -80.78 -37.31 24.60
N SER A 3 -79.60 -37.35 23.91
CA SER A 3 -78.31 -37.11 24.50
C SER A 3 -78.03 -35.61 24.45
N ASN A 4 -77.85 -35.00 25.61
CA ASN A 4 -77.44 -33.61 25.75
C ASN A 4 -75.92 -33.54 25.82
N ASN A 5 -75.29 -33.08 24.75
CA ASN A 5 -73.87 -32.71 24.76
C ASN A 5 -73.78 -31.25 25.19
N ARG A 6 -73.27 -31.02 26.38
CA ARG A 6 -72.84 -29.67 26.84
C ARG A 6 -71.46 -29.43 26.45
N LEU A 7 -71.28 -28.44 25.59
CA LEU A 7 -69.90 -27.87 25.20
C LEU A 7 -69.48 -26.92 26.32
N HIS A 8 -68.38 -27.22 26.96
CA HIS A 8 -67.64 -26.28 27.83
C HIS A 8 -66.80 -25.32 27.01
N PRO A 9 -66.81 -24.01 27.29
CA PRO A 9 -65.94 -23.09 26.64
C PRO A 9 -64.48 -23.23 27.21
N LEU A 10 -63.52 -23.55 26.36
CA LEU A 10 -62.10 -23.47 26.68
C LEU A 10 -61.71 -21.98 26.70
N THR A 11 -61.36 -21.47 27.85
CA THR A 11 -60.71 -20.18 28.01
C THR A 11 -59.26 -20.33 27.66
N LEU A 12 -58.84 -19.72 26.52
CA LEU A 12 -57.49 -19.64 26.11
C LEU A 12 -56.78 -18.50 26.87
N SER A 13 -55.98 -18.87 27.88
CA SER A 13 -55.09 -17.91 28.55
C SER A 13 -53.89 -17.62 27.64
N VAL A 14 -53.85 -16.42 27.10
CA VAL A 14 -52.66 -15.92 26.35
C VAL A 14 -51.62 -15.45 27.36
N THR A 15 -50.63 -16.29 27.60
CA THR A 15 -49.46 -15.91 28.39
C THR A 15 -48.51 -15.10 27.46
N ALA A 16 -48.45 -13.79 27.68
CA ALA A 16 -47.50 -12.93 27.02
C ALA A 16 -46.08 -13.23 27.56
N LEU A 17 -45.29 -13.94 26.81
CA LEU A 17 -43.85 -14.03 27.06
C LEU A 17 -43.20 -12.70 26.64
N ALA A 18 -42.79 -11.94 27.64
CA ALA A 18 -41.92 -10.80 27.41
C ALA A 18 -40.52 -11.31 26.99
N PHE A 19 -40.20 -11.21 25.72
CA PHE A 19 -38.82 -11.38 25.20
C PHE A 19 -37.99 -10.17 25.63
N ALA A 20 -37.26 -10.30 26.74
CA ALA A 20 -36.18 -9.37 27.06
C ALA A 20 -35.07 -9.62 26.05
N GLY A 21 -35.05 -8.82 24.99
CA GLY A 21 -33.95 -8.83 24.02
C GLY A 21 -32.66 -8.41 24.70
N LEU A 22 -31.74 -9.38 24.92
CA LEU A 22 -30.32 -9.07 25.15
C LEU A 22 -29.81 -8.40 23.87
N MET A 23 -29.76 -7.08 23.89
CA MET A 23 -28.92 -6.31 22.97
C MET A 23 -27.47 -6.66 23.33
N ALA A 24 -26.94 -7.72 22.71
CA ALA A 24 -25.49 -7.92 22.66
C ALA A 24 -24.92 -6.70 21.93
N GLY A 25 -24.44 -5.74 22.71
CA GLY A 25 -23.70 -4.60 22.19
C GLY A 25 -22.54 -5.15 21.38
N CYS A 26 -22.54 -4.95 20.06
CA CYS A 26 -21.32 -4.98 19.28
C CYS A 26 -20.40 -3.95 19.93
N THR A 27 -19.50 -4.40 20.78
CA THR A 27 -18.34 -3.63 21.17
C THR A 27 -17.59 -3.37 19.87
N GLY A 28 -17.88 -2.21 19.27
CA GLY A 28 -17.14 -1.73 18.13
C GLY A 28 -15.66 -1.84 18.49
N MET A 29 -14.93 -2.67 17.77
CA MET A 29 -13.48 -2.57 17.74
C MET A 29 -13.22 -1.12 17.36
N SER A 30 -12.84 -0.32 18.35
CA SER A 30 -12.27 0.99 18.09
C SER A 30 -11.15 0.73 17.10
N PRO A 31 -11.17 1.31 15.88
CA PRO A 31 -10.01 1.27 15.04
C PRO A 31 -8.89 1.82 15.91
N GLY A 32 -7.87 0.98 16.16
CA GLY A 32 -6.73 1.40 16.94
C GLY A 32 -6.36 2.79 16.44
N SER A 33 -6.22 3.75 17.33
CA SER A 33 -5.88 5.12 17.03
C SER A 33 -4.43 5.18 16.51
N GLY A 34 -4.20 4.56 15.35
CA GLY A 34 -3.09 4.93 14.51
C GLY A 34 -3.35 6.40 14.18
N LYS A 35 -2.62 7.30 14.84
CA LYS A 35 -2.62 8.71 14.46
C LYS A 35 -2.33 8.74 12.98
N ALA A 36 -3.37 8.99 12.17
CA ALA A 36 -3.17 9.32 10.77
C ALA A 36 -2.14 10.45 10.77
N PHE A 37 -0.96 10.19 10.25
CA PHE A 37 0.12 11.17 10.26
C PHE A 37 -0.24 12.25 9.24
N THR A 38 -0.99 13.24 9.69
CA THR A 38 -1.62 14.30 8.87
C THR A 38 -0.62 15.32 8.30
N GLY A 39 0.68 15.04 8.39
CA GLY A 39 1.70 16.00 7.96
C GLY A 39 2.64 15.52 6.87
N MET A 40 2.87 14.20 6.74
CA MET A 40 3.79 13.67 5.75
C MET A 40 3.27 13.92 4.33
N LYS A 41 4.15 14.44 3.46
CA LYS A 41 3.83 14.71 2.06
C LYS A 41 4.79 13.93 1.16
N VAL A 42 4.24 13.25 0.16
CA VAL A 42 4.97 12.55 -0.89
C VAL A 42 4.54 13.10 -2.24
N THR A 43 5.50 13.39 -3.11
CA THR A 43 5.24 13.94 -4.45
C THR A 43 6.24 13.37 -5.46
N SER A 44 5.87 13.44 -6.74
CA SER A 44 6.80 13.24 -7.85
C SER A 44 6.85 14.52 -8.69
N SER A 45 8.01 14.86 -9.20
CA SER A 45 8.13 15.92 -10.21
C SER A 45 7.77 15.43 -11.61
N ALA A 46 7.57 14.13 -11.79
CA ALA A 46 7.23 13.53 -13.09
C ALA A 46 5.72 13.50 -13.34
N PHE A 47 4.91 13.37 -12.29
CA PHE A 47 3.44 13.29 -12.40
C PHE A 47 2.76 13.73 -11.11
N GLY A 48 1.53 14.23 -11.23
CA GLY A 48 0.65 14.47 -10.08
C GLY A 48 -0.08 13.21 -9.64
N ASP A 49 -0.68 13.22 -8.46
CA ASP A 49 -1.49 12.08 -7.98
C ASP A 49 -2.62 11.76 -8.95
N ASN A 50 -2.76 10.48 -9.30
CA ASN A 50 -3.61 9.94 -10.37
C ASN A 50 -3.29 10.49 -11.78
N GLY A 51 -2.11 11.10 -11.97
CA GLY A 51 -1.65 11.61 -13.25
C GLY A 51 -0.96 10.55 -14.11
N VAL A 52 -0.85 10.83 -15.41
CA VAL A 52 -0.14 9.95 -16.36
C VAL A 52 1.35 10.04 -16.13
N ILE A 53 2.00 8.89 -16.02
CA ILE A 53 3.47 8.79 -15.93
C ILE A 53 4.04 8.94 -17.34
N PRO A 54 5.02 9.85 -17.56
CA PRO A 54 5.67 10.00 -18.86
C PRO A 54 6.41 8.72 -19.30
N ALA A 55 6.43 8.47 -20.61
CA ALA A 55 7.00 7.26 -21.20
C ALA A 55 8.50 7.05 -20.85
N ASP A 56 9.26 8.09 -20.61
CA ASP A 56 10.68 7.98 -20.22
C ASP A 56 10.91 7.05 -19.01
N TYR A 57 9.94 6.97 -18.12
CA TYR A 57 9.98 6.14 -16.92
C TYR A 57 9.50 4.70 -17.14
N ALA A 58 8.89 4.41 -18.30
CA ALA A 58 8.51 3.04 -18.68
C ALA A 58 9.76 2.20 -19.00
N GLY A 59 9.58 0.89 -19.03
CA GLY A 59 10.63 -0.05 -19.40
C GLY A 59 11.19 0.24 -20.78
N ALA A 60 12.46 -0.11 -20.99
CA ALA A 60 13.12 0.02 -22.30
C ALA A 60 12.66 -1.06 -23.29
N GLY A 61 13.09 -0.93 -24.53
CA GLY A 61 12.78 -1.86 -25.61
C GLY A 61 11.28 -1.82 -25.96
N ASP A 62 10.65 -2.97 -26.00
CA ASP A 62 9.23 -3.13 -26.36
C ASP A 62 8.26 -2.36 -25.45
N CYS A 63 8.70 -1.94 -24.27
CA CYS A 63 7.89 -1.13 -23.37
C CYS A 63 7.87 0.37 -23.75
N GLY A 64 8.71 0.79 -24.70
CA GLY A 64 8.69 2.11 -25.32
C GLY A 64 9.31 3.24 -24.47
N GLY A 65 9.89 2.93 -23.31
CA GLY A 65 10.50 3.89 -22.41
C GLY A 65 12.02 3.84 -22.38
N LYS A 66 12.59 4.55 -21.41
CA LYS A 66 14.05 4.62 -21.17
C LYS A 66 14.47 3.91 -19.88
N ASN A 67 13.52 3.32 -19.14
CA ASN A 67 13.73 2.68 -17.84
C ASN A 67 14.37 3.61 -16.80
N VAL A 68 14.16 4.91 -16.88
CA VAL A 68 14.62 5.88 -15.88
C VAL A 68 13.78 5.72 -14.62
N SER A 69 14.39 5.62 -13.44
CA SER A 69 13.61 5.51 -12.21
C SER A 69 12.87 6.80 -11.91
N LEU A 70 11.67 6.65 -11.33
CA LEU A 70 10.79 7.76 -10.96
C LEU A 70 11.46 8.67 -9.92
N PRO A 71 11.39 10.01 -10.08
CA PRO A 71 11.74 10.93 -9.01
C PRO A 71 10.66 10.90 -7.93
N VAL A 72 11.09 10.97 -6.67
CA VAL A 72 10.19 11.03 -5.50
C VAL A 72 10.76 11.97 -4.44
N ALA A 73 9.92 12.82 -3.89
CA ALA A 73 10.28 13.71 -2.78
C ALA A 73 9.33 13.51 -1.61
N TRP A 74 9.88 13.72 -0.39
CA TRP A 74 9.12 13.63 0.84
C TRP A 74 9.44 14.79 1.77
N SER A 75 8.46 15.18 2.58
CA SER A 75 8.61 16.23 3.59
C SER A 75 7.68 15.96 4.77
N ASN A 76 7.86 16.75 5.83
CA ASN A 76 7.07 16.66 7.07
C ASN A 76 7.04 15.24 7.64
N LEU A 77 8.21 14.58 7.68
CA LEU A 77 8.32 13.24 8.25
C LEU A 77 7.97 13.22 9.73
N PRO A 78 7.47 12.08 10.25
CA PRO A 78 7.28 11.87 11.69
C PRO A 78 8.52 12.20 12.50
N ALA A 79 8.34 12.76 13.70
CA ALA A 79 9.42 12.86 14.67
C ALA A 79 10.06 11.46 14.89
N LYS A 80 11.38 11.41 15.07
CA LYS A 80 12.19 10.19 15.21
C LYS A 80 12.43 9.39 13.90
N THR A 81 11.97 9.87 12.76
CA THR A 81 12.35 9.25 11.47
C THR A 81 13.86 9.36 11.28
N LYS A 82 14.50 8.24 11.00
CA LYS A 82 15.94 8.14 10.71
C LYS A 82 16.19 7.78 9.25
N SER A 83 15.35 6.92 8.70
CA SER A 83 15.43 6.54 7.29
C SER A 83 14.05 6.42 6.67
N VAL A 84 14.02 6.32 5.35
CA VAL A 84 12.81 6.02 4.59
C VAL A 84 13.02 4.82 3.68
N ALA A 85 11.91 4.16 3.35
CA ALA A 85 11.83 3.19 2.28
C ALA A 85 10.92 3.74 1.17
N VAL A 86 11.29 3.48 -0.10
CA VAL A 86 10.52 3.82 -1.30
C VAL A 86 10.15 2.54 -2.02
N LEU A 87 8.87 2.37 -2.29
CA LEU A 87 8.30 1.21 -2.98
C LEU A 87 7.51 1.69 -4.19
N VAL A 88 7.65 1.03 -5.34
CA VAL A 88 6.75 1.18 -6.49
C VAL A 88 6.13 -0.18 -6.77
N PHE A 89 4.81 -0.23 -6.68
CA PHE A 89 4.02 -1.44 -6.82
C PHE A 89 2.86 -1.21 -7.77
N ASP A 90 2.64 -2.16 -8.68
CA ASP A 90 1.52 -2.19 -9.61
C ASP A 90 0.55 -3.29 -9.17
N PRO A 91 -0.60 -2.97 -8.56
CA PRO A 91 -1.59 -3.95 -8.14
C PRO A 91 -2.36 -4.60 -9.30
N ASP A 92 -2.39 -3.97 -10.48
CA ASP A 92 -3.10 -4.47 -11.65
C ASP A 92 -2.31 -5.55 -12.41
N GLY A 93 -0.99 -5.54 -12.26
CA GLY A 93 -0.09 -6.47 -12.94
C GLY A 93 -0.26 -7.92 -12.50
N ALA A 94 0.28 -8.86 -13.29
CA ALA A 94 0.24 -10.30 -13.02
C ALA A 94 -1.19 -10.82 -12.73
N ALA A 95 -2.17 -10.41 -13.53
CA ALA A 95 -3.57 -10.77 -13.37
C ALA A 95 -4.17 -10.37 -11.99
N GLY A 96 -3.73 -9.23 -11.45
CA GLY A 96 -4.17 -8.71 -10.15
C GLY A 96 -3.41 -9.25 -8.93
N LEU A 97 -2.39 -10.10 -9.14
CA LEU A 97 -1.51 -10.56 -8.06
C LEU A 97 -0.47 -9.50 -7.67
N GLY A 98 -0.28 -8.51 -8.54
CA GLY A 98 0.60 -7.39 -8.34
C GLY A 98 2.05 -7.62 -8.76
N VAL A 99 2.72 -6.52 -9.09
CA VAL A 99 4.10 -6.50 -9.57
C VAL A 99 4.92 -5.48 -8.79
N SER A 100 6.07 -5.91 -8.25
CA SER A 100 7.01 -5.01 -7.58
C SER A 100 7.99 -4.43 -8.60
N HIS A 101 7.92 -3.12 -8.81
CA HIS A 101 8.76 -2.39 -9.75
C HIS A 101 10.02 -1.82 -9.13
N TRP A 102 9.95 -1.41 -7.86
CA TRP A 102 11.08 -0.83 -7.15
C TRP A 102 10.97 -1.06 -5.65
N VAL A 103 12.09 -1.44 -5.04
CA VAL A 103 12.24 -1.60 -3.59
C VAL A 103 13.54 -0.91 -3.21
N ALA A 104 13.45 0.27 -2.58
CA ALA A 104 14.61 1.01 -2.10
C ALA A 104 14.43 1.33 -0.61
N TYR A 105 15.45 1.16 0.19
CA TYR A 105 15.39 1.35 1.64
C TYR A 105 16.76 1.75 2.22
N ASN A 106 16.85 1.93 3.54
CA ASN A 106 18.05 2.49 4.17
C ASN A 106 18.39 3.90 3.66
N ILE A 107 17.41 4.63 3.13
CA ILE A 107 17.61 5.97 2.59
C ILE A 107 17.59 6.95 3.77
N ALA A 108 18.65 7.73 3.96
CA ALA A 108 18.70 8.75 5.01
C ALA A 108 17.51 9.73 4.89
N ALA A 109 16.80 9.96 5.99
CA ALA A 109 15.56 10.73 5.99
C ALA A 109 15.75 12.18 5.53
N GLU A 110 16.89 12.77 5.92
CA GLU A 110 17.30 14.14 5.60
C GLU A 110 17.57 14.37 4.12
N ARG A 111 17.72 13.31 3.33
CA ARG A 111 17.90 13.40 1.89
C ARG A 111 16.75 14.14 1.19
N GLY A 112 15.53 13.96 1.65
CA GLY A 112 14.34 14.66 1.18
C GLY A 112 13.81 14.21 -0.18
N GLU A 113 14.64 13.59 -1.03
CA GLU A 113 14.26 13.12 -2.38
C GLU A 113 15.15 12.00 -2.91
N LEU A 114 14.64 11.27 -3.90
CA LEU A 114 15.43 10.55 -4.90
C LEU A 114 15.14 11.17 -6.27
N LYS A 115 16.21 11.53 -7.00
CA LYS A 115 16.10 12.10 -8.34
C LYS A 115 15.81 11.02 -9.38
N ALA A 116 15.32 11.46 -10.53
CA ALA A 116 15.15 10.58 -11.68
C ALA A 116 16.47 9.85 -12.02
N GLY A 117 16.39 8.53 -12.22
CA GLY A 117 17.55 7.70 -12.57
C GLY A 117 18.35 7.14 -11.37
N GLU A 118 18.12 7.59 -10.16
CA GLU A 118 18.89 7.11 -8.99
C GLU A 118 18.58 5.66 -8.59
N GLY A 119 17.50 5.07 -9.07
CA GLY A 119 17.14 3.68 -8.83
C GLY A 119 17.64 2.69 -9.87
N GLN A 120 18.55 3.09 -10.77
CA GLN A 120 19.06 2.20 -11.82
C GLN A 120 20.12 1.25 -11.29
N ALA A 121 20.27 0.10 -11.95
CA ALA A 121 21.31 -0.88 -11.62
C ALA A 121 22.71 -0.24 -11.70
N GLY A 122 23.58 -0.58 -10.74
CA GLY A 122 24.95 -0.06 -10.67
C GLY A 122 25.07 1.38 -10.17
N SER A 123 23.97 2.03 -9.82
CA SER A 123 23.98 3.34 -9.17
C SER A 123 24.66 3.24 -7.80
N ASN A 124 25.68 4.05 -7.59
CA ASN A 124 26.45 4.06 -6.33
C ASN A 124 25.86 5.12 -5.37
N PHE A 125 24.64 4.89 -4.95
CA PHE A 125 23.95 5.76 -3.99
C PHE A 125 24.01 5.16 -2.58
N ASN A 126 24.05 6.00 -1.55
CA ASN A 126 24.09 5.60 -0.14
C ASN A 126 22.74 5.08 0.34
N PHE A 127 22.17 4.10 -0.35
CA PHE A 127 20.98 3.37 0.06
C PHE A 127 20.98 1.95 -0.54
N THR A 128 20.06 1.11 -0.09
CA THR A 128 19.98 -0.28 -0.50
C THR A 128 18.80 -0.49 -1.44
N MET A 129 18.97 -1.31 -2.47
CA MET A 129 17.88 -1.77 -3.33
C MET A 129 17.63 -3.26 -3.13
N GLY A 130 16.36 -3.63 -3.01
CA GLY A 130 15.89 -5.01 -3.05
C GLY A 130 15.49 -5.43 -4.46
N PRO A 131 15.26 -6.75 -4.67
CA PRO A 131 14.87 -7.27 -5.98
C PRO A 131 13.50 -6.76 -6.41
N ASN A 132 13.40 -6.37 -7.69
CA ASN A 132 12.14 -6.12 -8.39
C ASN A 132 11.55 -7.45 -8.91
N VAL A 133 10.45 -7.40 -9.66
CA VAL A 133 9.77 -8.57 -10.25
C VAL A 133 10.69 -9.44 -11.12
N ALA A 134 11.75 -8.89 -11.70
CA ALA A 134 12.75 -9.64 -12.48
C ALA A 134 13.93 -10.16 -11.63
N GLY A 135 13.88 -10.01 -10.30
CA GLY A 135 14.93 -10.43 -9.38
C GLY A 135 16.14 -9.46 -9.30
N ALA A 136 16.11 -8.33 -10.01
CA ALA A 136 17.22 -7.37 -10.02
C ALA A 136 17.06 -6.32 -8.90
N PRO A 137 18.14 -5.96 -8.17
CA PRO A 137 18.13 -4.87 -7.18
C PRO A 137 18.20 -3.51 -7.89
N ALA A 138 17.13 -3.16 -8.59
CA ALA A 138 17.02 -1.96 -9.39
C ALA A 138 15.56 -1.58 -9.61
N TYR A 139 15.33 -0.34 -10.04
CA TYR A 139 14.05 0.06 -10.63
C TYR A 139 13.79 -0.71 -11.93
N ARG A 140 12.55 -1.10 -12.14
CA ARG A 140 12.02 -1.64 -13.38
C ARG A 140 10.84 -0.79 -13.82
N GLY A 141 10.94 -0.18 -14.99
CA GLY A 141 9.90 0.67 -15.55
C GLY A 141 8.63 -0.09 -15.88
N MET A 142 7.53 0.64 -16.01
CA MET A 142 6.21 0.13 -16.37
C MET A 142 6.25 -0.55 -17.73
N CYS A 143 5.52 -1.66 -17.85
CA CYS A 143 5.37 -2.38 -19.13
C CYS A 143 4.06 -3.18 -19.13
N PRO A 144 2.90 -2.50 -19.01
CA PRO A 144 1.61 -3.22 -19.06
C PRO A 144 1.41 -3.82 -20.45
N PRO A 145 0.59 -4.85 -20.63
CA PRO A 145 0.24 -5.37 -21.94
C PRO A 145 -0.36 -4.28 -22.85
N VAL A 146 -0.09 -4.38 -24.16
CA VAL A 146 -0.67 -3.45 -25.14
C VAL A 146 -2.17 -3.61 -25.19
N GLY A 147 -2.90 -2.50 -25.07
CA GLY A 147 -4.36 -2.47 -25.08
C GLY A 147 -5.04 -2.73 -23.75
N ASP A 148 -4.28 -3.00 -22.69
CA ASP A 148 -4.85 -3.01 -21.35
C ASP A 148 -5.28 -1.61 -20.91
N ARG A 149 -6.27 -1.56 -20.02
CA ARG A 149 -6.59 -0.32 -19.32
C ARG A 149 -5.34 0.22 -18.60
N PRO A 150 -5.27 1.53 -18.30
CA PRO A 150 -4.16 2.06 -17.55
C PRO A 150 -4.00 1.32 -16.21
N HIS A 151 -2.77 0.87 -15.93
CA HIS A 151 -2.39 0.31 -14.64
C HIS A 151 -2.08 1.41 -13.63
N HIS A 152 -2.26 1.11 -12.35
CA HIS A 152 -1.96 1.99 -11.24
C HIS A 152 -0.57 1.66 -10.68
N TYR A 153 0.32 2.64 -10.69
CA TYR A 153 1.65 2.51 -10.09
C TYR A 153 1.69 3.27 -8.78
N VAL A 154 1.55 2.52 -7.70
CA VAL A 154 1.51 3.08 -6.33
C VAL A 154 2.93 3.28 -5.85
N MET A 155 3.38 4.54 -5.78
CA MET A 155 4.68 4.92 -5.24
C MET A 155 4.51 5.34 -3.78
N THR A 156 5.01 4.51 -2.86
CA THR A 156 4.87 4.68 -1.41
C THR A 156 6.21 5.04 -0.79
N VAL A 157 6.20 6.03 0.09
CA VAL A 157 7.33 6.34 0.98
C VAL A 157 6.91 5.97 2.40
N VAL A 158 7.72 5.16 3.08
CA VAL A 158 7.52 4.76 4.47
C VAL A 158 8.63 5.36 5.31
N ALA A 159 8.27 6.17 6.31
CA ALA A 159 9.18 6.72 7.31
C ALA A 159 9.45 5.69 8.40
N THR A 160 10.69 5.48 8.80
CA THR A 160 11.09 4.45 9.76
C THR A 160 12.06 4.98 10.81
N ASP A 161 12.10 4.33 11.99
CA ASP A 161 13.09 4.60 13.03
C ASP A 161 14.39 3.78 12.88
N PHE A 162 14.50 2.96 11.85
CA PHE A 162 15.74 2.30 11.50
C PHE A 162 16.82 3.31 11.09
N ALA A 163 18.03 3.13 11.57
CA ALA A 163 19.16 3.92 11.08
C ALA A 163 19.45 3.57 9.60
N PRO A 164 19.91 4.53 8.80
CA PRO A 164 20.38 4.24 7.43
C PRO A 164 21.42 3.11 7.45
N GLY A 165 21.29 2.14 6.55
CA GLY A 165 22.19 0.99 6.45
C GLY A 165 21.97 -0.13 7.47
N SER A 166 21.00 -0.02 8.38
CA SER A 166 20.78 -1.05 9.43
C SER A 166 20.00 -2.28 8.94
N LEU A 167 19.21 -2.16 7.89
CA LEU A 167 18.52 -3.30 7.29
C LEU A 167 19.46 -4.04 6.33
N PRO A 168 19.42 -5.39 6.31
CA PRO A 168 20.27 -6.20 5.43
C PRO A 168 19.94 -5.96 3.96
N ALA A 169 20.94 -6.22 3.08
CA ALA A 169 20.71 -6.17 1.63
C ALA A 169 19.81 -7.32 1.15
N GLY A 170 19.18 -7.15 -0.02
CA GLY A 170 18.42 -8.19 -0.70
C GLY A 170 16.99 -8.40 -0.21
N LEU A 171 16.42 -7.53 0.64
CA LEU A 171 15.03 -7.64 1.05
C LEU A 171 14.10 -7.36 -0.15
N ALA A 172 13.36 -8.38 -0.56
CA ALA A 172 12.22 -8.20 -1.44
C ALA A 172 11.09 -7.44 -0.74
N ARG A 173 10.11 -6.94 -1.49
CA ARG A 173 9.03 -6.11 -0.97
C ARG A 173 8.38 -6.68 0.30
N ASP A 174 7.97 -7.93 0.28
CA ASP A 174 7.22 -8.52 1.40
C ASP A 174 8.11 -8.75 2.64
N ALA A 175 9.37 -9.12 2.44
CA ALA A 175 10.35 -9.22 3.51
C ALA A 175 10.65 -7.84 4.12
N LEU A 176 10.77 -6.80 3.31
CA LEU A 176 10.92 -5.42 3.78
C LEU A 176 9.70 -4.98 4.57
N LEU A 177 8.48 -5.21 4.06
CA LEU A 177 7.25 -4.86 4.77
C LEU A 177 7.12 -5.61 6.11
N ALA A 178 7.56 -6.86 6.17
CA ALA A 178 7.63 -7.62 7.42
C ALA A 178 8.63 -7.01 8.41
N ALA A 179 9.81 -6.61 7.95
CA ALA A 179 10.83 -5.95 8.78
C ALA A 179 10.37 -4.59 9.29
N LEU A 180 9.57 -3.86 8.52
CA LEU A 180 9.04 -2.54 8.90
C LEU A 180 7.91 -2.61 9.94
N LYS A 181 7.34 -3.78 10.23
CA LYS A 181 6.31 -3.92 11.27
C LYS A 181 6.83 -3.47 12.64
N GLY A 182 6.12 -2.50 13.25
CA GLY A 182 6.50 -1.91 14.53
C GLY A 182 7.58 -0.82 14.43
N HIS A 183 8.18 -0.62 13.26
CA HIS A 183 9.23 0.38 12.97
C HIS A 183 8.77 1.47 12.00
N ALA A 184 7.66 1.26 11.29
CA ALA A 184 7.06 2.27 10.44
C ALA A 184 6.40 3.35 11.30
N LEU A 185 6.87 4.60 11.15
CA LEU A 185 6.38 5.77 11.87
C LEU A 185 5.28 6.51 11.11
N GLY A 186 5.20 6.31 9.80
CA GLY A 186 4.20 6.87 8.90
C GLY A 186 4.50 6.47 7.47
N GLY A 187 3.51 6.61 6.61
CA GLY A 187 3.66 6.35 5.19
C GLY A 187 2.64 7.12 4.37
N GLN A 188 3.01 7.47 3.15
CA GLN A 188 2.12 8.09 2.18
C GLN A 188 2.48 7.62 0.77
N SER A 189 1.47 7.60 -0.09
CA SER A 189 1.62 7.21 -1.48
C SER A 189 1.16 8.31 -2.42
N VAL A 190 1.71 8.29 -3.63
CA VAL A 190 1.20 8.97 -4.82
C VAL A 190 0.98 7.91 -5.90
N VAL A 191 -0.11 8.02 -6.64
CA VAL A 191 -0.47 7.06 -7.68
C VAL A 191 -0.22 7.66 -9.05
N GLY A 192 0.48 6.95 -9.91
CA GLY A 192 0.61 7.29 -11.32
C GLY A 192 -0.08 6.27 -12.20
N LEU A 193 -0.55 6.70 -13.37
CA LEU A 193 -1.22 5.86 -14.35
C LEU A 193 -0.33 5.68 -15.58
N TYR A 194 -0.28 4.48 -16.14
CA TYR A 194 0.41 4.21 -17.38
C TYR A 194 -0.28 3.09 -18.18
N SER A 195 -0.33 3.25 -19.49
CA SER A 195 -0.82 2.25 -20.46
C SER A 195 0.02 2.27 -21.75
N ARG A 196 -0.10 1.26 -22.56
CA ARG A 196 0.55 1.18 -23.89
C ARG A 196 -0.45 0.95 -24.99
#